data_72293da72f4b3cf98ab824d76a5a7cd2
#
_entry.id   72293da72f4b3cf98ab824d76a5a7cd2
#
_cell.length_a   1.000
_cell.length_b   1.000
_cell.length_c   1.000
_cell.angle_alpha   90.00
_cell.angle_beta   90.00
_cell.angle_gamma   90.00
#
_symmetry.space_group_name_H-M   'P 1'
#
loop_
_entity.id
_entity.type
_entity.pdbx_description
1 polymer ?
#
loop_
_entity_poly.entity_id
_entity_poly.type
_entity_poly.pdbx_seq_one_letter_code
_entity_poly.pdbx_strand_id
1 'polypeptide(L)'
;YDLSNNEPVTEKKNPEGIGLPLFAWAEYNLYHKSANKRRIKEVMPVLQKYMNWIDDTFKKPNGLYAVPFQASGMSNAPRDGAVYPVDFNACMALNASYMSALGDILNDKELSFQYRKMYFSIKTRVNSLMWDDKTGFYYDLDKNEERLKEKTIAGFWPMLAEIPNADKADCLVNHINNPKTFGTDHPFPTLSKDSPS
;
A
#
# COMPACT_ATOMS: atom_id res chain seq x y z
N TYR A 1 -4.19 -9.13 16.33
CA TYR A 1 -3.08 -8.82 17.23
C TYR A 1 -3.53 -9.00 18.67
N ASP A 2 -2.91 -9.92 19.42
CA ASP A 2 -3.19 -10.10 20.84
C ASP A 2 -2.30 -9.16 21.65
N LEU A 3 -2.91 -8.12 22.21
CA LEU A 3 -2.21 -7.12 23.04
C LEU A 3 -1.81 -7.67 24.42
N SER A 4 -2.39 -8.82 24.87
CA SER A 4 -2.11 -9.38 26.19
C SER A 4 -0.71 -9.98 26.30
N ASN A 5 -0.14 -10.47 25.19
CA ASN A 5 1.14 -11.18 25.16
C ASN A 5 2.24 -10.45 24.39
N ASN A 6 2.00 -9.26 23.85
CA ASN A 6 2.93 -8.53 22.98
C ASN A 6 3.44 -9.33 21.77
N GLU A 7 2.75 -10.42 21.41
CA GLU A 7 3.09 -11.24 20.27
C GLU A 7 2.05 -11.09 19.16
N PRO A 8 2.48 -11.03 17.90
CA PRO A 8 1.54 -11.20 16.79
C PRO A 8 0.89 -12.57 16.94
N VAL A 9 -0.41 -12.69 16.67
CA VAL A 9 -1.12 -13.98 16.61
C VAL A 9 -0.53 -14.77 15.44
N THR A 10 0.62 -15.42 15.67
CA THR A 10 1.42 -16.08 14.64
C THR A 10 1.24 -17.58 14.60
N GLU A 11 0.32 -18.15 15.40
CA GLU A 11 0.14 -19.59 15.45
C GLU A 11 -0.37 -20.22 14.15
N LYS A 12 -0.81 -19.42 13.19
CA LYS A 12 -1.02 -19.85 11.81
C LYS A 12 -0.44 -18.82 10.87
N LYS A 13 0.62 -19.19 10.18
CA LYS A 13 1.07 -18.54 8.95
C LYS A 13 -0.05 -18.65 7.90
N ASN A 14 -1.17 -17.98 8.13
CA ASN A 14 -2.26 -17.95 7.17
C ASN A 14 -2.16 -16.63 6.41
N PRO A 15 -1.53 -16.63 5.22
CA PRO A 15 -1.45 -15.44 4.39
C PRO A 15 -2.83 -14.92 3.97
N GLU A 16 -3.87 -15.74 4.05
CA GLU A 16 -5.26 -15.38 3.75
C GLU A 16 -5.87 -14.39 4.75
N GLY A 17 -5.27 -14.25 5.94
CA GLY A 17 -5.76 -13.32 6.98
C GLY A 17 -5.09 -11.94 6.99
N ILE A 18 -4.18 -11.66 6.05
CA ILE A 18 -3.54 -10.34 5.98
C ILE A 18 -4.49 -9.32 5.34
N GLY A 19 -4.56 -8.11 5.92
CA GLY A 19 -5.24 -6.96 5.34
C GLY A 19 -4.27 -5.83 5.01
N LEU A 20 -4.79 -4.69 4.52
CA LEU A 20 -3.97 -3.52 4.21
C LEU A 20 -3.21 -3.03 5.45
N PRO A 21 -1.89 -2.78 5.33
CA PRO A 21 -1.03 -2.36 6.44
C PRO A 21 -1.21 -0.87 6.76
N LEU A 22 -2.26 -0.51 7.51
CA LEU A 22 -2.61 0.88 7.82
C LEU A 22 -2.35 1.28 9.29
N PHE A 23 -1.69 0.43 10.08
CA PHE A 23 -1.54 0.67 11.53
C PHE A 23 -0.71 1.91 11.86
N ALA A 24 0.42 2.14 11.17
CA ALA A 24 1.23 3.31 11.42
C ALA A 24 0.50 4.61 11.03
N TRP A 25 -0.29 4.58 9.96
CA TRP A 25 -1.18 5.67 9.57
C TRP A 25 -2.22 5.98 10.67
N ALA A 26 -2.83 4.95 11.23
CA ALA A 26 -3.82 5.11 12.31
C ALA A 26 -3.19 5.72 13.58
N GLU A 27 -2.02 5.22 14.00
CA GLU A 27 -1.31 5.74 15.18
C GLU A 27 -0.80 7.17 14.96
N TYR A 28 -0.35 7.51 13.76
CA TYR A 28 0.04 8.87 13.42
C TYR A 28 -1.14 9.84 13.53
N ASN A 29 -2.30 9.49 12.97
CA ASN A 29 -3.50 10.31 13.06
C ASN A 29 -4.02 10.44 14.50
N LEU A 30 -3.94 9.35 15.29
CA LEU A 30 -4.30 9.38 16.70
C LEU A 30 -3.37 10.31 17.50
N TYR A 31 -2.07 10.29 17.18
CA TYR A 31 -1.11 11.21 17.81
C TYR A 31 -1.46 12.68 17.55
N HIS A 32 -1.81 13.03 16.30
CA HIS A 32 -2.18 14.41 15.97
C HIS A 32 -3.44 14.90 16.68
N LYS A 33 -4.30 13.98 17.12
CA LYS A 33 -5.49 14.32 17.91
C LYS A 33 -5.22 14.37 19.42
N SER A 34 -4.32 13.53 19.92
CA SER A 34 -4.12 13.30 21.36
C SER A 34 -2.82 13.88 21.90
N ALA A 35 -1.83 14.17 21.04
CA ALA A 35 -0.45 14.50 21.37
C ALA A 35 0.24 13.50 22.34
N ASN A 36 -0.26 12.26 22.39
CA ASN A 36 0.20 11.23 23.32
C ASN A 36 1.47 10.54 22.81
N LYS A 37 2.62 11.18 23.04
CA LYS A 37 3.93 10.63 22.68
C LYS A 37 4.29 9.33 23.41
N ARG A 38 3.76 9.14 24.65
CA ARG A 38 3.97 7.90 25.41
C ARG A 38 3.38 6.70 24.67
N ARG A 39 2.16 6.83 24.12
CA ARG A 39 1.53 5.79 23.32
C ARG A 39 2.41 5.41 22.12
N ILE A 40 2.97 6.40 21.41
CA ILE A 40 3.84 6.10 20.25
C ILE A 40 5.06 5.26 20.69
N LYS A 41 5.66 5.55 21.85
CA LYS A 41 6.77 4.73 22.39
C LYS A 41 6.34 3.28 22.67
N GLU A 42 5.13 3.09 23.19
CA GLU A 42 4.60 1.77 23.55
C GLU A 42 4.24 0.92 22.33
N VAL A 43 3.67 1.53 21.27
CA VAL A 43 3.25 0.80 20.07
C VAL A 43 4.36 0.60 19.04
N MET A 44 5.39 1.44 19.04
CA MET A 44 6.46 1.40 18.03
C MET A 44 7.12 0.00 17.89
N PRO A 45 7.51 -0.70 18.97
CA PRO A 45 8.09 -2.03 18.85
C PRO A 45 7.15 -3.05 18.20
N VAL A 46 5.84 -2.88 18.44
CA VAL A 46 4.78 -3.72 17.86
C VAL A 46 4.66 -3.47 16.37
N LEU A 47 4.63 -2.20 15.96
CA LEU A 47 4.60 -1.82 14.55
C LEU A 47 5.85 -2.31 13.80
N GLN A 48 7.03 -2.22 14.42
CA GLN A 48 8.26 -2.75 13.83
C GLN A 48 8.22 -4.26 13.62
N LYS A 49 7.73 -5.03 14.62
CA LYS A 49 7.55 -6.49 14.49
C LYS A 49 6.59 -6.83 13.35
N TYR A 50 5.50 -6.08 13.23
CA TYR A 50 4.53 -6.26 12.15
C TYR A 50 5.14 -5.98 10.77
N MET A 51 5.88 -4.88 10.62
CA MET A 51 6.57 -4.54 9.38
C MET A 51 7.61 -5.59 8.98
N ASN A 52 8.43 -6.03 9.94
CA ASN A 52 9.43 -7.08 9.71
C ASN A 52 8.77 -8.40 9.28
N TRP A 53 7.68 -8.79 9.96
CA TRP A 53 6.95 -10.00 9.59
C TRP A 53 6.39 -9.93 8.15
N ILE A 54 5.86 -8.79 7.72
CA ILE A 54 5.41 -8.60 6.33
C ILE A 54 6.59 -8.71 5.36
N ASP A 55 7.72 -8.05 5.68
CA ASP A 55 8.92 -8.08 4.84
C ASP A 55 9.44 -9.52 4.69
N ASP A 56 9.57 -10.24 5.79
CA ASP A 56 10.11 -11.61 5.81
C ASP A 56 9.19 -12.62 5.10
N THR A 57 7.87 -12.37 5.14
CA THR A 57 6.88 -13.34 4.64
C THR A 57 6.53 -13.10 3.17
N PHE A 58 6.33 -11.85 2.78
CA PHE A 58 5.68 -11.51 1.49
C PHE A 58 6.58 -10.78 0.50
N LYS A 59 7.67 -10.16 0.95
CA LYS A 59 8.57 -9.45 0.05
C LYS A 59 9.31 -10.39 -0.88
N LYS A 60 9.38 -10.02 -2.16
CA LYS A 60 10.03 -10.80 -3.20
C LYS A 60 11.31 -10.13 -3.68
N PRO A 61 12.19 -10.86 -4.43
CA PRO A 61 13.45 -10.30 -4.91
C PRO A 61 13.33 -9.04 -5.77
N ASN A 62 12.18 -8.85 -6.45
CA ASN A 62 11.88 -7.63 -7.20
C ASN A 62 11.60 -6.41 -6.30
N GLY A 63 11.50 -6.61 -4.98
CA GLY A 63 11.27 -5.58 -3.98
C GLY A 63 9.79 -5.23 -3.74
N LEU A 64 8.85 -5.94 -4.41
CA LEU A 64 7.41 -5.86 -4.19
C LEU A 64 6.92 -6.97 -3.25
N TYR A 65 5.70 -6.83 -2.75
CA TYR A 65 5.03 -7.78 -1.86
C TYR A 65 4.02 -8.61 -2.66
N ALA A 66 4.21 -9.92 -2.64
CA ALA A 66 3.27 -10.88 -3.22
C ALA A 66 2.32 -11.37 -2.13
N VAL A 67 1.06 -10.98 -2.24
CA VAL A 67 -0.03 -11.36 -1.31
C VAL A 67 -1.26 -11.76 -2.10
N PRO A 68 -2.17 -12.57 -1.52
CA PRO A 68 -3.48 -12.78 -2.13
C PRO A 68 -4.20 -11.46 -2.37
N PHE A 69 -4.85 -11.27 -3.52
CA PHE A 69 -5.53 -10.00 -3.82
C PHE A 69 -6.65 -9.68 -2.82
N GLN A 70 -7.20 -10.69 -2.15
CA GLN A 70 -8.16 -10.53 -1.06
C GLN A 70 -7.60 -9.72 0.12
N ALA A 71 -6.27 -9.67 0.28
CA ALA A 71 -5.60 -8.83 1.27
C ALA A 71 -5.82 -7.33 1.04
N SER A 72 -6.21 -6.92 -0.16
CA SER A 72 -6.48 -5.53 -0.52
C SER A 72 -7.83 -5.01 -0.02
N GLY A 73 -8.76 -5.89 0.31
CA GLY A 73 -10.14 -5.51 0.64
C GLY A 73 -10.98 -5.09 -0.58
N MET A 74 -10.46 -5.18 -1.80
CA MET A 74 -11.14 -4.88 -3.06
C MET A 74 -11.45 -6.16 -3.83
N SER A 75 -12.13 -7.09 -3.18
CA SER A 75 -12.46 -8.41 -3.72
C SER A 75 -13.59 -8.40 -4.76
N ASN A 76 -14.26 -7.27 -4.95
CA ASN A 76 -15.33 -7.08 -5.93
C ASN A 76 -14.85 -6.66 -7.33
N ALA A 77 -13.54 -6.60 -7.55
CA ALA A 77 -12.93 -6.32 -8.85
C ALA A 77 -12.37 -7.61 -9.47
N PRO A 78 -12.34 -7.75 -10.81
CA PRO A 78 -11.79 -8.91 -11.49
C PRO A 78 -10.25 -8.89 -11.45
N ARG A 79 -9.68 -9.35 -10.35
CA ARG A 79 -8.22 -9.34 -10.04
C ARG A 79 -7.66 -10.76 -9.85
N ASP A 80 -8.31 -11.77 -10.43
CA ASP A 80 -8.00 -13.18 -10.14
C ASP A 80 -6.56 -13.61 -10.48
N GLY A 81 -5.89 -12.90 -11.37
CA GLY A 81 -4.49 -13.15 -11.71
C GLY A 81 -3.48 -12.36 -10.87
N ALA A 82 -3.92 -11.50 -9.97
CA ALA A 82 -3.04 -10.61 -9.21
C ALA A 82 -2.21 -11.39 -8.17
N VAL A 83 -0.90 -11.32 -8.32
CA VAL A 83 0.10 -11.82 -7.37
C VAL A 83 0.72 -10.67 -6.58
N TYR A 84 0.90 -9.52 -7.22
CA TYR A 84 1.40 -8.29 -6.61
C TYR A 84 0.31 -7.23 -6.69
N PRO A 85 -0.60 -7.15 -5.71
CA PRO A 85 -1.66 -6.13 -5.72
C PRO A 85 -1.08 -4.73 -5.54
N VAL A 86 -1.48 -3.79 -6.41
CA VAL A 86 -0.94 -2.43 -6.44
C VAL A 86 -1.30 -1.64 -5.19
N ASP A 87 -2.50 -1.80 -4.68
CA ASP A 87 -2.97 -1.16 -3.45
C ASP A 87 -2.23 -1.66 -2.21
N PHE A 88 -1.97 -2.96 -2.10
CA PHE A 88 -1.17 -3.49 -0.99
C PHE A 88 0.25 -2.93 -1.02
N ASN A 89 0.89 -2.92 -2.19
CA ASN A 89 2.24 -2.37 -2.36
C ASN A 89 2.28 -0.85 -2.09
N ALA A 90 1.27 -0.12 -2.51
CA ALA A 90 1.11 1.30 -2.18
C ALA A 90 0.92 1.52 -0.67
N CYS A 91 0.11 0.69 -0.01
CA CYS A 91 -0.08 0.75 1.45
C CYS A 91 1.19 0.42 2.23
N MET A 92 2.04 -0.48 1.74
CA MET A 92 3.34 -0.72 2.35
C MET A 92 4.25 0.52 2.28
N ALA A 93 4.25 1.23 1.15
CA ALA A 93 4.96 2.51 1.06
C ALA A 93 4.35 3.55 2.03
N LEU A 94 3.02 3.68 2.05
CA LEU A 94 2.31 4.58 2.95
C LEU A 94 2.64 4.29 4.42
N ASN A 95 2.58 3.02 4.81
CA ASN A 95 2.88 2.62 6.19
C ASN A 95 4.36 2.91 6.55
N ALA A 96 5.30 2.66 5.63
CA ALA A 96 6.71 3.01 5.83
C ALA A 96 6.93 4.53 5.98
N SER A 97 6.20 5.35 5.21
CA SER A 97 6.23 6.81 5.37
C SER A 97 5.78 7.24 6.77
N TYR A 98 4.67 6.68 7.26
CA TYR A 98 4.18 7.00 8.61
C TYR A 98 5.07 6.43 9.72
N MET A 99 5.69 5.27 9.53
CA MET A 99 6.72 4.77 10.46
C MET A 99 7.90 5.74 10.57
N SER A 100 8.35 6.31 9.44
CA SER A 100 9.38 7.36 9.43
C SER A 100 8.94 8.59 10.22
N ALA A 101 7.71 9.07 9.98
CA ALA A 101 7.16 10.23 10.69
C ALA A 101 7.00 9.99 12.21
N LEU A 102 6.58 8.79 12.61
CA LEU A 102 6.52 8.39 14.02
C LEU A 102 7.92 8.34 14.66
N GLY A 103 8.94 7.90 13.91
CA GLY A 103 10.34 7.96 14.33
C GLY A 103 10.80 9.41 14.57
N ASP A 104 10.43 10.34 13.70
CA ASP A 104 10.74 11.77 13.89
C ASP A 104 10.04 12.34 15.13
N ILE A 105 8.78 11.97 15.42
CA ILE A 105 8.07 12.36 16.64
C ILE A 105 8.82 11.86 17.89
N LEU A 106 9.38 10.66 17.83
CA LEU A 106 10.17 10.10 18.93
C LEU A 106 11.56 10.69 19.05
N ASN A 107 12.04 11.47 18.08
CA ASN A 107 13.42 11.92 17.89
C ASN A 107 14.41 10.75 17.64
N ASP A 108 13.91 9.64 17.13
CA ASP A 108 14.72 8.48 16.73
C ASP A 108 15.09 8.63 15.25
N LYS A 109 16.27 9.22 15.00
CA LYS A 109 16.76 9.52 13.65
C LYS A 109 17.11 8.27 12.84
N GLU A 110 17.59 7.24 13.51
CA GLU A 110 17.93 5.97 12.86
C GLU A 110 16.68 5.27 12.36
N LEU A 111 15.67 5.15 13.20
CA LEU A 111 14.37 4.59 12.87
C LEU A 111 13.70 5.36 11.72
N SER A 112 13.67 6.70 11.82
CA SER A 112 13.10 7.55 10.77
C SER A 112 13.81 7.32 9.43
N PHE A 113 15.14 7.29 9.42
CA PHE A 113 15.92 7.08 8.21
C PHE A 113 15.70 5.68 7.61
N GLN A 114 15.65 4.63 8.43
CA GLN A 114 15.41 3.26 7.98
C GLN A 114 14.09 3.16 7.21
N TYR A 115 13.00 3.67 7.78
CA TYR A 115 11.69 3.60 7.15
C TYR A 115 11.52 4.57 5.97
N ARG A 116 12.21 5.70 5.99
CA ARG A 116 12.29 6.59 4.82
C ARG A 116 12.97 5.89 3.63
N LYS A 117 14.05 5.18 3.88
CA LYS A 117 14.72 4.36 2.85
C LYS A 117 13.81 3.27 2.30
N MET A 118 13.05 2.59 3.19
CA MET A 118 12.06 1.59 2.80
C MET A 118 10.97 2.20 1.91
N TYR A 119 10.40 3.34 2.30
CA TYR A 119 9.43 4.09 1.49
C TYR A 119 9.94 4.36 0.08
N PHE A 120 11.10 4.95 -0.06
CA PHE A 120 11.65 5.28 -1.38
C PHE A 120 11.98 4.05 -2.21
N SER A 121 12.41 2.96 -1.59
CA SER A 121 12.63 1.67 -2.27
C SER A 121 11.32 1.16 -2.88
N ILE A 122 10.24 1.09 -2.09
CA ILE A 122 8.94 0.62 -2.58
C ILE A 122 8.38 1.58 -3.64
N LYS A 123 8.43 2.89 -3.39
CA LYS A 123 8.01 3.93 -4.35
C LYS A 123 8.66 3.75 -5.71
N THR A 124 9.97 3.49 -5.73
CA THR A 124 10.72 3.25 -6.97
C THR A 124 10.21 2.00 -7.68
N ARG A 125 9.99 0.90 -6.95
CA ARG A 125 9.52 -0.37 -7.53
C ARG A 125 8.10 -0.27 -8.08
N VAL A 126 7.18 0.33 -7.34
CA VAL A 126 5.81 0.56 -7.80
C VAL A 126 5.81 1.42 -9.08
N ASN A 127 6.59 2.51 -9.10
CA ASN A 127 6.70 3.36 -10.29
C ASN A 127 7.31 2.67 -11.50
N SER A 128 8.27 1.78 -11.31
CA SER A 128 9.00 1.14 -12.43
C SER A 128 8.27 -0.10 -12.97
N LEU A 129 7.58 -0.85 -12.11
CA LEU A 129 7.01 -2.14 -12.51
C LEU A 129 5.49 -2.06 -12.75
N MET A 130 4.77 -1.29 -11.92
CA MET A 130 3.31 -1.28 -11.92
C MET A 130 2.70 -0.16 -12.77
N TRP A 131 3.46 0.87 -13.09
CA TRP A 131 3.01 1.97 -13.95
C TRP A 131 3.09 1.61 -15.42
N ASP A 132 2.04 1.91 -16.18
CA ASP A 132 2.03 1.81 -17.63
C ASP A 132 1.96 3.21 -18.28
N ASP A 133 3.04 3.61 -18.97
CA ASP A 133 3.12 4.91 -19.64
C ASP A 133 2.12 5.06 -20.80
N LYS A 134 1.67 3.96 -21.39
CA LYS A 134 0.73 4.01 -22.52
C LYS A 134 -0.68 4.37 -22.07
N THR A 135 -1.09 3.83 -20.92
CA THR A 135 -2.43 4.06 -20.38
C THR A 135 -2.45 5.15 -19.32
N GLY A 136 -1.29 5.55 -18.79
CA GLY A 136 -1.17 6.52 -17.69
C GLY A 136 -1.82 6.02 -16.40
N PHE A 137 -1.62 4.74 -16.06
CA PHE A 137 -2.29 4.12 -14.92
C PHE A 137 -1.42 3.06 -14.23
N TYR A 138 -1.71 2.74 -12.97
CA TYR A 138 -1.06 1.66 -12.22
C TYR A 138 -1.91 0.39 -12.26
N TYR A 139 -1.23 -0.75 -12.40
CA TYR A 139 -1.85 -2.07 -12.49
C TYR A 139 -1.25 -3.04 -11.49
N ASP A 140 -2.03 -4.05 -11.14
CA ASP A 140 -1.53 -5.26 -10.50
C ASP A 140 -0.56 -6.00 -11.42
N LEU A 141 0.33 -6.81 -10.84
CA LEU A 141 1.16 -7.72 -11.62
C LEU A 141 0.76 -9.17 -11.35
N ASP A 142 0.92 -9.97 -12.38
CA ASP A 142 0.76 -11.43 -12.31
C ASP A 142 2.02 -12.13 -11.76
N LYS A 143 2.03 -13.47 -11.81
CA LYS A 143 3.17 -14.30 -11.36
C LYS A 143 4.45 -14.13 -12.21
N ASN A 144 4.34 -13.63 -13.44
CA ASN A 144 5.45 -13.35 -14.34
C ASN A 144 5.91 -11.89 -14.26
N GLU A 145 5.37 -11.11 -13.31
CA GLU A 145 5.58 -9.67 -13.15
C GLU A 145 5.06 -8.85 -14.35
N GLU A 146 4.12 -9.42 -15.12
CA GLU A 146 3.43 -8.72 -16.19
C GLU A 146 2.19 -7.99 -15.64
N ARG A 147 1.91 -6.79 -16.18
CA ARG A 147 0.75 -6.00 -15.76
C ARG A 147 -0.55 -6.66 -16.22
N LEU A 148 -1.48 -6.81 -15.30
CA LEU A 148 -2.85 -7.19 -15.63
C LEU A 148 -3.49 -6.07 -16.48
N LYS A 149 -4.53 -6.42 -17.22
CA LYS A 149 -5.19 -5.46 -18.14
C LYS A 149 -6.34 -4.72 -17.46
N GLU A 150 -6.83 -5.23 -16.36
CA GLU A 150 -7.96 -4.71 -15.64
C GLU A 150 -7.58 -3.41 -14.91
N LYS A 151 -8.21 -2.31 -15.34
CA LYS A 151 -8.03 -1.00 -14.76
C LYS A 151 -9.01 -0.83 -13.60
N THR A 152 -8.56 -1.14 -12.39
CA THR A 152 -9.39 -1.10 -11.19
C THR A 152 -9.11 0.15 -10.34
N ILE A 153 -10.05 0.50 -9.45
CA ILE A 153 -9.87 1.61 -8.51
C ILE A 153 -8.63 1.45 -7.61
N ALA A 154 -8.13 0.23 -7.45
CA ALA A 154 -6.88 -0.04 -6.72
C ALA A 154 -5.67 0.73 -7.28
N GLY A 155 -5.67 1.02 -8.58
CA GLY A 155 -4.61 1.78 -9.25
C GLY A 155 -4.49 3.25 -8.81
N PHE A 156 -5.43 3.78 -8.01
CA PHE A 156 -5.32 5.11 -7.39
C PHE A 156 -4.66 5.11 -6.02
N TRP A 157 -4.50 3.97 -5.37
CA TRP A 157 -3.87 3.88 -4.05
C TRP A 157 -2.43 4.45 -4.00
N PRO A 158 -1.62 4.35 -5.07
CA PRO A 158 -0.32 5.02 -5.11
C PRO A 158 -0.39 6.53 -4.85
N MET A 159 -1.50 7.21 -5.16
CA MET A 159 -1.65 8.64 -4.87
C MET A 159 -1.67 8.92 -3.35
N LEU A 160 -2.32 8.06 -2.56
CA LEU A 160 -2.37 8.20 -1.10
C LEU A 160 -0.98 8.08 -0.45
N ALA A 161 -0.10 7.31 -1.08
CA ALA A 161 1.28 7.11 -0.63
C ALA A 161 2.27 8.08 -1.28
N GLU A 162 1.79 9.09 -2.02
CA GLU A 162 2.61 10.07 -2.75
C GLU A 162 3.67 9.43 -3.65
N ILE A 163 3.31 8.28 -4.26
CA ILE A 163 4.20 7.52 -5.14
C ILE A 163 4.37 8.19 -6.51
N PRO A 164 3.30 8.63 -7.21
CA PRO A 164 3.44 9.28 -8.50
C PRO A 164 4.17 10.63 -8.39
N ASN A 165 4.87 11.00 -9.46
CA ASN A 165 5.30 12.38 -9.67
C ASN A 165 4.12 13.20 -10.21
N ALA A 166 4.30 14.52 -10.43
CA ALA A 166 3.25 15.41 -10.90
C ALA A 166 2.60 14.93 -12.22
N ASP A 167 3.40 14.56 -13.22
CA ASP A 167 2.90 14.12 -14.53
C ASP A 167 2.02 12.86 -14.42
N LYS A 168 2.45 11.90 -13.60
CA LYS A 168 1.68 10.68 -13.34
C LYS A 168 0.41 10.97 -12.55
N ALA A 169 0.47 11.88 -11.58
CA ALA A 169 -0.69 12.31 -10.82
C ALA A 169 -1.72 12.97 -11.73
N ASP A 170 -1.29 13.82 -12.66
CA ASP A 170 -2.18 14.45 -13.66
C ASP A 170 -2.86 13.39 -14.55
N CYS A 171 -2.14 12.36 -14.97
CA CYS A 171 -2.74 11.23 -15.71
C CYS A 171 -3.84 10.55 -14.87
N LEU A 172 -3.60 10.28 -13.60
CA LEU A 172 -4.59 9.66 -12.71
C LEU A 172 -5.81 10.59 -12.50
N VAL A 173 -5.62 11.88 -12.30
CA VAL A 173 -6.71 12.86 -12.20
C VAL A 173 -7.53 12.89 -13.50
N ASN A 174 -6.89 12.79 -14.66
CA ASN A 174 -7.60 12.70 -15.93
C ASN A 174 -8.48 11.45 -16.01
N HIS A 175 -8.03 10.30 -15.50
CA HIS A 175 -8.86 9.10 -15.41
C HIS A 175 -10.06 9.28 -14.48
N ILE A 176 -9.89 9.96 -13.35
CA ILE A 176 -10.97 10.26 -12.40
C ILE A 176 -12.07 11.10 -13.06
N ASN A 177 -11.69 12.07 -13.88
CA ASN A 177 -12.62 13.03 -14.51
C ASN A 177 -13.18 12.54 -15.87
N ASN A 178 -12.63 11.50 -16.45
CA ASN A 178 -13.02 11.02 -17.77
C ASN A 178 -14.25 10.08 -17.68
N PRO A 179 -15.38 10.42 -18.32
CA PRO A 179 -16.60 9.59 -18.30
C PRO A 179 -16.45 8.25 -19.02
N LYS A 180 -15.36 8.07 -19.79
CA LYS A 180 -15.02 6.78 -20.42
C LYS A 180 -14.21 5.86 -19.50
N THR A 181 -13.78 6.35 -18.35
CA THR A 181 -13.03 5.57 -17.35
C THR A 181 -13.75 5.60 -16.00
N PHE A 182 -13.35 6.42 -15.04
CA PHE A 182 -13.90 6.44 -13.69
C PHE A 182 -14.84 7.65 -13.42
N GLY A 183 -14.86 8.67 -14.28
CA GLY A 183 -15.71 9.86 -14.15
C GLY A 183 -17.14 9.63 -14.61
N THR A 184 -17.79 8.60 -14.08
CA THR A 184 -19.16 8.19 -14.42
C THR A 184 -20.22 8.97 -13.63
N ASP A 185 -21.50 8.85 -13.98
CA ASP A 185 -22.63 9.45 -13.26
C ASP A 185 -22.68 8.98 -11.78
N HIS A 186 -22.24 7.74 -11.53
CA HIS A 186 -21.93 7.22 -10.21
C HIS A 186 -20.39 7.13 -10.07
N PRO A 187 -19.73 8.19 -9.55
CA PRO A 187 -18.28 8.29 -9.58
C PRO A 187 -17.59 7.18 -8.77
N PHE A 188 -16.40 6.82 -9.23
CA PHE A 188 -15.52 5.80 -8.66
C PHE A 188 -16.08 4.37 -8.71
N PRO A 189 -16.46 3.86 -9.91
CA PRO A 189 -16.75 2.43 -10.04
C PRO A 189 -15.48 1.63 -9.69
N THR A 190 -15.67 0.40 -9.22
CA THR A 190 -14.55 -0.50 -8.87
C THR A 190 -13.68 -0.84 -10.07
N LEU A 191 -14.31 -0.91 -11.26
CA LEU A 191 -13.69 -1.19 -12.54
C LEU A 191 -13.93 -0.03 -13.49
N SER A 192 -12.88 0.37 -14.23
CA SER A 192 -13.00 1.39 -15.26
C SER A 192 -13.89 0.93 -16.43
N LYS A 193 -14.66 1.86 -17.01
CA LYS A 193 -15.51 1.55 -18.19
C LYS A 193 -14.74 1.08 -19.41
N ASP A 194 -13.49 1.46 -19.55
CA ASP A 194 -12.61 1.04 -20.66
C ASP A 194 -11.80 -0.22 -20.34
N SER A 195 -12.06 -0.87 -19.20
CA SER A 195 -11.44 -2.15 -18.87
C SER A 195 -11.92 -3.26 -19.78
N PRO A 196 -11.05 -4.23 -20.15
CA PRO A 196 -11.40 -5.30 -21.09
C PRO A 196 -12.37 -6.35 -20.51
N SER A 197 -12.62 -6.38 -19.22
CA SER A 197 -13.51 -7.33 -18.54
C SER A 197 -14.90 -6.78 -18.28
#